data_14015c5c17c79e190a532ff6508fb3d0
#
_entry.id   14015c5c17c79e190a532ff6508fb3d0
#
_cell.length_a   1.000
_cell.length_b   1.000
_cell.length_c   1.000
_cell.angle_alpha   90.00
_cell.angle_beta   90.00
_cell.angle_gamma   90.00
#
_symmetry.space_group_name_H-M   'P 1'
#
loop_
_entity.id
_entity.type
_entity.pdbx_description
1 polymer ?
#
loop_
_entity_poly.entity_id
_entity_poly.type
_entity_poly.pdbx_seq_one_letter_code
_entity_poly.pdbx_strand_id
1 'polypeptide(L)'
;MSNYNIGSRIKSLRMESGLSQEQLALKSDITTVYLGQIERNEKNPTVKLVERIANALGLSLSELFSDNDRVAEHDKLLNSIIFELKDLSDDEKGEMLKLIRQVLKFKVV
;
A
#
# COMPACT_ATOMS: atom_id res chain seq x y z
N MET A 1 23.28 -0.78 -13.26
CA MET A 1 21.93 -0.96 -13.77
C MET A 1 21.06 -1.65 -12.75
N SER A 2 20.06 -1.00 -12.33
CA SER A 2 19.19 -1.61 -11.33
C SER A 2 18.27 -2.63 -11.99
N ASN A 3 18.14 -3.76 -11.37
CA ASN A 3 17.13 -4.73 -11.72
C ASN A 3 15.88 -4.37 -10.93
N TYR A 4 15.08 -3.53 -11.53
CA TYR A 4 13.84 -3.19 -10.86
C TYR A 4 12.95 -4.41 -10.80
N ASN A 5 12.63 -4.80 -9.59
CA ASN A 5 11.87 -6.00 -9.36
C ASN A 5 10.48 -5.61 -8.85
N ILE A 6 9.52 -5.62 -9.77
CA ILE A 6 8.16 -5.20 -9.43
C ILE A 6 7.53 -6.16 -8.41
N GLY A 7 7.86 -7.43 -8.48
CA GLY A 7 7.32 -8.40 -7.53
C GLY A 7 7.77 -8.12 -6.10
N SER A 8 9.05 -7.87 -5.91
CA SER A 8 9.58 -7.52 -4.59
C SER A 8 8.98 -6.22 -4.09
N ARG A 9 8.79 -5.24 -4.97
CA ARG A 9 8.19 -3.96 -4.62
C ARG A 9 6.76 -4.16 -4.14
N ILE A 10 5.97 -4.93 -4.87
CA ILE A 10 4.59 -5.24 -4.50
C ILE A 10 4.55 -5.94 -3.14
N LYS A 11 5.43 -6.91 -2.93
CA LYS A 11 5.49 -7.63 -1.66
C LYS A 11 5.81 -6.67 -0.51
N SER A 12 6.80 -5.80 -0.68
CA SER A 12 7.16 -4.83 0.35
C SER A 12 6.00 -3.91 0.68
N LEU A 13 5.35 -3.37 -0.34
CA LEU A 13 4.22 -2.47 -0.14
C LEU A 13 3.04 -3.18 0.52
N ARG A 14 2.81 -4.43 0.15
CA ARG A 14 1.76 -5.23 0.77
C ARG A 14 2.04 -5.42 2.25
N MET A 15 3.27 -5.81 2.58
CA MET A 15 3.64 -6.04 3.98
C MET A 15 3.59 -4.76 4.80
N GLU A 16 4.03 -3.65 4.22
CA GLU A 16 3.93 -2.35 4.88
C GLU A 16 2.50 -1.95 5.17
N SER A 17 1.59 -2.36 4.29
CA SER A 17 0.15 -2.09 4.47
C SER A 17 -0.53 -3.08 5.42
N GLY A 18 0.20 -4.05 5.92
CA GLY A 18 -0.36 -5.04 6.84
C GLY A 18 -1.30 -6.05 6.18
N LEU A 19 -1.18 -6.23 4.86
CA LEU A 19 -2.04 -7.15 4.13
C LEU A 19 -1.39 -8.51 3.94
N SER A 20 -2.18 -9.56 4.06
CA SER A 20 -1.76 -10.89 3.62
C SER A 20 -1.82 -10.97 2.10
N GLN A 21 -1.20 -12.00 1.54
CA GLN A 21 -1.32 -12.27 0.11
C GLN A 21 -2.79 -12.48 -0.28
N GLU A 22 -3.54 -13.19 0.55
CA GLU A 22 -4.96 -13.43 0.28
C GLU A 22 -5.74 -12.13 0.22
N GLN A 23 -5.49 -11.23 1.15
CA GLN A 23 -6.19 -9.95 1.19
C GLN A 23 -5.89 -9.09 -0.02
N LEU A 24 -4.63 -8.99 -0.40
CA LEU A 24 -4.27 -8.19 -1.58
C LEU A 24 -4.78 -8.83 -2.86
N ALA A 25 -4.68 -10.16 -2.96
CA ALA A 25 -5.20 -10.88 -4.13
C ALA A 25 -6.69 -10.63 -4.30
N LEU A 26 -7.44 -10.71 -3.20
CA LEU A 26 -8.88 -10.45 -3.23
C LEU A 26 -9.17 -9.02 -3.69
N LYS A 27 -8.47 -8.05 -3.13
CA LYS A 27 -8.65 -6.64 -3.49
C LYS A 27 -8.27 -6.36 -4.95
N SER A 28 -7.35 -7.12 -5.50
CA SER A 28 -6.86 -6.95 -6.87
C SER A 28 -7.60 -7.83 -7.87
N ASP A 29 -8.54 -8.64 -7.39
CA ASP A 29 -9.32 -9.57 -8.21
C ASP A 29 -8.42 -10.58 -8.96
N ILE A 30 -7.49 -11.15 -8.23
CA ILE A 30 -6.62 -12.24 -8.73
C ILE A 30 -6.55 -13.33 -7.68
N THR A 31 -6.01 -14.48 -8.06
CA THR A 31 -5.83 -15.57 -7.12
C THR A 31 -4.62 -15.33 -6.22
N THR A 32 -4.65 -15.90 -5.04
CA THR A 32 -3.52 -15.83 -4.12
C THR A 32 -2.29 -16.47 -4.73
N VAL A 33 -2.48 -17.57 -5.45
CA VAL A 33 -1.38 -18.27 -6.11
C VAL A 33 -0.71 -17.37 -7.15
N TYR A 34 -1.50 -16.68 -7.95
CA TYR A 34 -0.96 -15.78 -8.97
C TYR A 34 -0.19 -14.63 -8.34
N LEU A 35 -0.75 -14.03 -7.30
CA LEU A 35 -0.05 -12.95 -6.59
C LEU A 35 1.28 -13.44 -6.03
N GLY A 36 1.30 -14.63 -5.43
CA GLY A 36 2.53 -15.23 -4.94
C GLY A 36 3.57 -15.40 -6.04
N GLN A 37 3.14 -15.83 -7.22
CA GLN A 37 4.03 -15.97 -8.36
C GLN A 37 4.61 -14.62 -8.81
N ILE A 38 3.79 -13.59 -8.80
CA ILE A 38 4.25 -12.24 -9.14
C ILE A 38 5.28 -11.77 -8.10
N GLU A 39 5.00 -11.96 -6.84
CA GLU A 39 5.89 -11.51 -5.77
C GLU A 39 7.23 -12.21 -5.78
N ARG A 40 7.26 -13.46 -6.26
CA ARG A 40 8.51 -14.24 -6.39
C ARG A 40 9.19 -14.07 -7.74
N ASN A 41 8.66 -13.20 -8.59
CA ASN A 41 9.18 -12.97 -9.95
C ASN A 41 9.06 -14.17 -10.87
N GLU A 42 8.13 -15.04 -10.60
CA GLU A 42 7.86 -16.19 -11.48
C GLU A 42 6.93 -15.82 -12.63
N LYS A 43 6.21 -14.72 -12.49
CA LYS A 43 5.29 -14.22 -13.52
C LYS A 43 5.43 -12.71 -13.63
N ASN A 44 5.36 -12.22 -14.85
CA ASN A 44 5.36 -10.77 -15.11
C ASN A 44 3.92 -10.30 -15.24
N PRO A 45 3.48 -9.38 -14.38
CA PRO A 45 2.11 -8.86 -14.49
C PRO A 45 1.99 -7.89 -15.65
N THR A 46 0.78 -7.80 -16.20
CA THR A 46 0.47 -6.78 -17.20
C THR A 46 0.39 -5.42 -16.52
N VAL A 47 0.50 -4.35 -17.31
CA VAL A 47 0.36 -2.99 -16.79
C VAL A 47 -1.01 -2.82 -16.13
N LYS A 48 -2.06 -3.35 -16.73
CA LYS A 48 -3.41 -3.27 -16.16
C LYS A 48 -3.48 -3.94 -14.80
N LEU A 49 -2.83 -5.07 -14.65
CA LEU A 49 -2.84 -5.78 -13.37
C LEU A 49 -2.05 -5.02 -12.32
N VAL A 50 -0.89 -4.47 -12.70
CA VAL A 50 -0.10 -3.64 -11.80
C VAL A 50 -0.92 -2.45 -11.32
N GLU A 51 -1.69 -1.84 -12.22
CA GLU A 51 -2.57 -0.74 -11.88
C GLU A 51 -3.63 -1.15 -10.86
N ARG A 52 -4.24 -2.32 -11.04
CA ARG A 52 -5.21 -2.85 -10.08
C ARG A 52 -4.59 -3.09 -8.72
N ILE A 53 -3.39 -3.65 -8.71
CA ILE A 53 -2.66 -3.89 -7.45
C ILE A 53 -2.33 -2.56 -6.78
N ALA A 54 -1.87 -1.57 -7.54
CA ALA A 54 -1.59 -0.24 -7.01
C ALA A 54 -2.84 0.37 -6.39
N ASN A 55 -3.96 0.29 -7.10
CA ASN A 55 -5.23 0.80 -6.59
C ASN A 55 -5.64 0.10 -5.29
N ALA A 56 -5.44 -1.21 -5.24
CA ALA A 56 -5.75 -1.99 -4.03
C ALA A 56 -4.87 -1.56 -2.85
N LEU A 57 -3.67 -1.09 -3.13
CA LEU A 57 -2.74 -0.59 -2.11
C LEU A 57 -2.95 0.89 -1.81
N GLY A 58 -3.87 1.55 -2.52
CA GLY A 58 -4.09 2.98 -2.35
C GLY A 58 -3.03 3.86 -2.96
N LEU A 59 -2.34 3.35 -3.97
CA LEU A 59 -1.22 4.05 -4.62
C LEU A 59 -1.53 4.33 -6.09
N SER A 60 -0.88 5.35 -6.63
CA SER A 60 -0.82 5.54 -8.07
C SER A 60 0.25 4.62 -8.66
N LEU A 61 0.23 4.42 -9.97
CA LEU A 61 1.30 3.69 -10.63
C LEU A 61 2.66 4.34 -10.39
N SER A 62 2.69 5.66 -10.42
CA SER A 62 3.91 6.41 -10.17
C SER A 62 4.48 6.11 -8.79
N GLU A 63 3.62 6.09 -7.79
CA GLU A 63 4.03 5.78 -6.42
C GLU A 63 4.51 4.34 -6.29
N LEU A 64 3.83 3.41 -6.97
CA LEU A 64 4.21 2.01 -6.95
C LEU A 64 5.62 1.82 -7.49
N PHE A 65 5.94 2.51 -8.58
CA PHE A 65 7.25 2.40 -9.23
C PHE A 65 8.31 3.32 -8.65
N SER A 66 7.96 4.10 -7.64
CA SER A 66 8.92 5.02 -7.04
C SER A 66 10.03 4.27 -6.31
N ASP A 67 11.24 4.68 -6.57
CA ASP A 67 12.45 4.10 -6.02
C ASP A 67 13.01 4.92 -4.87
N ASN A 68 12.27 5.93 -4.44
CA ASN A 68 12.80 6.91 -3.52
C ASN A 68 12.68 6.41 -2.09
N ASP A 69 13.63 5.60 -1.67
CA ASP A 69 13.64 4.96 -0.36
C ASP A 69 13.67 5.95 0.79
N ARG A 70 14.21 7.14 0.58
CA ARG A 70 14.31 8.11 1.66
C ARG A 70 12.97 8.75 1.99
N VAL A 71 12.19 9.02 0.97
CA VAL A 71 10.84 9.52 1.17
C VAL A 71 9.98 8.40 1.74
N ALA A 72 10.26 7.17 1.32
CA ALA A 72 9.49 6.00 1.73
C ALA A 72 9.51 5.74 3.23
N GLU A 73 10.58 6.10 3.93
CA GLU A 73 10.67 5.84 5.37
C GLU A 73 9.56 6.53 6.15
N HIS A 74 9.30 7.80 5.85
CA HIS A 74 8.20 8.51 6.50
C HIS A 74 6.85 8.14 5.89
N ASP A 75 6.81 7.92 4.60
CA ASP A 75 5.58 7.63 3.88
C ASP A 75 5.04 6.24 4.20
N LYS A 76 5.89 5.30 4.56
CA LYS A 76 5.47 3.96 4.95
C LYS A 76 4.51 3.99 6.12
N LEU A 77 4.88 4.70 7.17
CA LEU A 77 4.06 4.77 8.37
C LEU A 77 2.75 5.51 8.08
N LEU A 78 2.85 6.61 7.34
CA LEU A 78 1.69 7.37 6.96
C LEU A 78 0.73 6.55 6.09
N ASN A 79 1.26 5.82 5.13
CA ASN A 79 0.45 4.97 4.26
C ASN A 79 -0.22 3.84 5.02
N SER A 80 0.47 3.29 6.02
CA SER A 80 -0.13 2.27 6.89
C SER A 80 -1.31 2.84 7.67
N ILE A 81 -1.16 4.06 8.17
CA ILE A 81 -2.24 4.73 8.89
C ILE A 81 -3.42 4.98 7.96
N ILE A 82 -3.16 5.52 6.78
CA ILE A 82 -4.21 5.77 5.79
C ILE A 82 -4.92 4.48 5.42
N PHE A 83 -4.17 3.41 5.25
CA PHE A 83 -4.73 2.12 4.89
C PHE A 83 -5.69 1.60 5.96
N GLU A 84 -5.29 1.72 7.22
CA GLU A 84 -6.14 1.30 8.34
C GLU A 84 -7.46 2.10 8.38
N LEU A 85 -7.41 3.36 7.96
CA LEU A 85 -8.57 4.24 8.03
C LEU A 85 -9.49 4.14 6.81
N LYS A 86 -9.05 3.54 5.73
CA LYS A 86 -9.76 3.66 4.45
C LYS A 86 -11.11 2.94 4.44
N ASP A 87 -11.26 1.88 5.26
CA ASP A 87 -12.50 1.11 5.31
C ASP A 87 -13.49 1.64 6.35
N LEU A 88 -13.15 2.71 7.03
CA LEU A 88 -14.05 3.33 7.99
C LEU A 88 -15.15 4.09 7.28
N SER A 89 -16.29 4.21 7.94
CA SER A 89 -17.36 5.08 7.45
C SER A 89 -16.92 6.54 7.52
N ASP A 90 -17.66 7.41 6.83
CA ASP A 90 -17.35 8.85 6.88
C ASP A 90 -17.42 9.41 8.29
N ASP A 91 -18.40 8.95 9.08
CA ASP A 91 -18.52 9.36 10.48
C ASP A 91 -17.31 8.92 11.30
N GLU A 92 -16.87 7.68 11.11
CA GLU A 92 -15.70 7.16 11.80
C GLU A 92 -14.43 7.90 11.40
N LYS A 93 -14.28 8.23 10.11
CA LYS A 93 -13.15 9.03 9.65
C LYS A 93 -13.15 10.41 10.28
N GLY A 94 -14.32 11.01 10.43
CA GLY A 94 -14.47 12.30 11.08
C GLY A 94 -14.04 12.26 12.55
N GLU A 95 -14.42 11.21 13.26
CA GLU A 95 -14.02 11.03 14.66
C GLU A 95 -12.51 10.83 14.77
N MET A 96 -11.92 10.04 13.87
CA MET A 96 -10.47 9.84 13.84
C MET A 96 -9.74 11.15 13.57
N LEU A 97 -10.27 11.98 12.68
CA LEU A 97 -9.67 13.28 12.39
C LEU A 97 -9.64 14.17 13.64
N LYS A 98 -10.72 14.16 14.41
CA LYS A 98 -10.76 14.91 15.66
C LYS A 98 -9.68 14.45 16.63
N LEU A 99 -9.52 13.14 16.78
CA LEU A 99 -8.48 12.59 17.65
C LEU A 99 -7.08 12.99 17.20
N ILE A 100 -6.83 12.90 15.90
CA ILE A 100 -5.53 13.27 15.33
C ILE A 100 -5.23 14.75 15.60
N ARG A 101 -6.21 15.62 15.43
CA ARG A 101 -6.04 17.03 15.70
C ARG A 101 -5.72 17.30 17.15
N GLN A 102 -6.36 16.58 18.07
CA GLN A 102 -6.07 16.72 19.50
C GLN A 102 -4.64 16.30 19.83
N VAL A 103 -4.19 15.19 19.26
CA VAL A 103 -2.83 14.70 19.46
C VAL A 103 -1.83 15.73 18.93
N LEU A 104 -2.08 16.28 17.76
CA LEU A 104 -1.18 17.25 17.16
C LEU A 104 -1.11 18.55 17.95
N LYS A 105 -2.17 18.93 18.64
CA LYS A 105 -2.13 20.09 19.53
C LYS A 105 -1.12 19.94 20.64
N PHE A 106 -1.01 18.76 21.21
CA PHE A 106 -0.02 18.50 22.25
C PHE A 106 1.40 18.63 21.72
N LYS A 107 1.59 18.26 20.47
CA LYS A 107 2.92 18.26 19.88
C LYS A 107 3.44 19.67 19.58
N VAL A 108 2.55 20.61 19.37
CA VAL A 108 2.91 21.94 18.89
C VAL A 108 3.30 22.89 20.03
N VAL A 109 3.08 22.53 21.23
CA VAL A 109 3.38 23.37 22.40
C VAL A 109 4.89 23.59 22.58
#